data_fb7bcd99bdd83f106694b258f48d4b2d
#
_entry.id   fb7bcd99bdd83f106694b258f48d4b2d
#
_cell.length_a   1.000
_cell.length_b   1.000
_cell.length_c   1.000
_cell.angle_alpha   90.00
_cell.angle_beta   90.00
_cell.angle_gamma   90.00
#
_symmetry.space_group_name_H-M   'P 1'
#
loop_
_entity.id
_entity.type
_entity.pdbx_description
1 polymer ?
#
loop_
_entity_poly.entity_id
_entity_poly.type
_entity_poly.pdbx_seq_one_letter_code
_entity_poly.pdbx_strand_id
1 'polypeptide(L)'
;MVTPLDFQLSNEQQLFIEKALQGENILVDACIGSGKTTAIQNLCNELPSKKKVLYLTYNKLLKIDAQSKIKKKNVTVTNYHGFAFKILQERGISVGVSDLIQKVIQIKPLVKKYDILIIDEYQDIDQELAELLQLVKDRNPNMQIIAVGDMEQKIYDKTTLNVETFMRGFLEEHLRLKFTQCFRLSHDLASMLGRVWKKQIIGVNDSCKVEEMSKEDVIPFLSEQLPADILCLGARTGAMSDTLNMLEEKYPDKFNKNTVYATISDNDSMGKTVPREDSAIFTTYDSSKGLERKICVIFDFI
;
A
#
# COMPACT_ATOMS: atom_id res chain seq x y z
N MET A 1 -20.36 18.58 -9.16
CA MET A 1 -19.75 18.47 -7.82
C MET A 1 -20.32 17.20 -7.21
N VAL A 2 -19.57 16.11 -7.25
CA VAL A 2 -19.94 14.89 -6.53
C VAL A 2 -19.52 15.16 -5.08
N THR A 3 -20.49 15.22 -4.18
CA THR A 3 -20.24 15.23 -2.74
C THR A 3 -19.34 14.05 -2.40
N PRO A 4 -18.31 14.21 -1.54
CA PRO A 4 -17.56 13.07 -1.04
C PRO A 4 -18.60 12.10 -0.43
N LEU A 5 -18.66 10.88 -0.94
CA LEU A 5 -19.34 9.81 -0.23
C LEU A 5 -18.75 9.81 1.18
N ASP A 6 -19.59 10.07 2.18
CA ASP A 6 -19.25 9.85 3.59
C ASP A 6 -18.90 8.37 3.74
N PHE A 7 -17.62 8.05 3.60
CA PHE A 7 -17.09 6.72 3.86
C PHE A 7 -17.21 6.48 5.36
N GLN A 8 -18.33 5.87 5.73
CA GLN A 8 -18.53 5.47 7.11
C GLN A 8 -17.56 4.33 7.44
N LEU A 9 -16.67 4.59 8.40
CA LEU A 9 -15.74 3.58 8.89
C LEU A 9 -16.52 2.39 9.46
N SER A 10 -16.03 1.18 9.22
CA SER A 10 -16.58 -0.02 9.84
C SER A 10 -16.39 -0.01 11.36
N ASN A 11 -17.18 -0.81 12.07
CA ASN A 11 -17.03 -0.98 13.52
C ASN A 11 -15.60 -1.42 13.90
N GLU A 12 -14.98 -2.29 13.08
CA GLU A 12 -13.59 -2.75 13.30
C GLU A 12 -12.58 -1.61 13.16
N GLN A 13 -12.77 -0.74 12.16
CA GLN A 13 -11.92 0.44 11.94
C GLN A 13 -12.13 1.50 13.04
N GLN A 14 -13.38 1.70 13.48
CA GLN A 14 -13.67 2.60 14.60
C GLN A 14 -13.03 2.12 15.91
N LEU A 15 -13.16 0.82 16.21
CA LEU A 15 -12.51 0.22 17.39
C LEU A 15 -10.99 0.37 17.33
N PHE A 16 -10.38 0.17 16.16
CA PHE A 16 -8.95 0.37 15.95
C PHE A 16 -8.53 1.81 16.29
N ILE A 17 -9.26 2.81 15.77
CA ILE A 17 -8.96 4.22 16.04
C ILE A 17 -9.13 4.52 17.53
N GLU A 18 -10.23 4.07 18.14
CA GLU A 18 -10.48 4.26 19.59
C GLU A 18 -9.32 3.72 20.42
N LYS A 19 -8.89 2.47 20.20
CA LYS A 19 -7.81 1.84 20.95
C LYS A 19 -6.46 2.53 20.72
N ALA A 20 -6.19 2.94 19.49
CA ALA A 20 -5.00 3.70 19.17
C ALA A 20 -4.94 5.06 19.89
N LEU A 21 -6.07 5.76 19.99
CA LEU A 21 -6.17 7.02 20.74
C LEU A 21 -6.03 6.84 22.26
N GLN A 22 -6.35 5.66 22.80
CA GLN A 22 -6.11 5.27 24.19
C GLN A 22 -4.63 5.01 24.49
N GLY A 23 -3.77 4.92 23.47
CA GLY A 23 -2.32 4.73 23.63
C GLY A 23 -1.87 3.26 23.57
N GLU A 24 -2.76 2.35 23.20
CA GLU A 24 -2.44 0.92 23.07
C GLU A 24 -1.48 0.64 21.91
N ASN A 25 -0.53 -0.26 22.10
CA ASN A 25 0.17 -0.89 21.00
C ASN A 25 -0.80 -1.83 20.27
N ILE A 26 -0.81 -1.80 18.95
CA ILE A 26 -1.82 -2.54 18.18
C ILE A 26 -1.18 -3.28 17.01
N LEU A 27 -1.53 -4.56 16.87
CA LEU A 27 -1.27 -5.37 15.70
C LEU A 27 -2.59 -5.70 15.03
N VAL A 28 -2.81 -5.20 13.81
CA VAL A 28 -4.00 -5.48 13.03
C VAL A 28 -3.71 -6.54 11.97
N ASP A 29 -4.37 -7.68 12.06
CA ASP A 29 -4.45 -8.67 10.99
C ASP A 29 -5.67 -8.32 10.11
N ALA A 30 -5.39 -7.71 8.98
CA ALA A 30 -6.41 -7.22 8.06
C ALA A 30 -6.57 -8.16 6.88
N CYS A 31 -7.75 -8.21 6.28
CA CYS A 31 -7.95 -8.88 4.99
C CYS A 31 -7.73 -7.92 3.81
N ILE A 32 -7.65 -8.50 2.62
CA ILE A 32 -7.61 -7.74 1.37
C ILE A 32 -8.79 -6.78 1.27
N GLY A 33 -8.55 -5.57 0.77
CA GLY A 33 -9.62 -4.58 0.54
C GLY A 33 -10.37 -4.11 1.79
N SER A 34 -9.81 -4.32 2.99
CA SER A 34 -10.45 -3.92 4.26
C SER A 34 -10.28 -2.45 4.64
N GLY A 35 -9.69 -1.64 3.75
CA GLY A 35 -9.49 -0.22 4.02
C GLY A 35 -8.41 0.08 5.06
N LYS A 36 -7.36 -0.74 5.17
CA LYS A 36 -6.19 -0.54 6.05
C LYS A 36 -5.68 0.89 6.04
N THR A 37 -5.28 1.34 4.85
CA THR A 37 -4.71 2.68 4.65
C THR A 37 -5.70 3.78 5.02
N THR A 38 -6.99 3.61 4.70
CA THR A 38 -8.05 4.55 5.08
C THR A 38 -8.18 4.65 6.60
N ALA A 39 -8.17 3.54 7.32
CA ALA A 39 -8.22 3.55 8.78
C ALA A 39 -7.00 4.26 9.40
N ILE A 40 -5.79 4.00 8.88
CA ILE A 40 -4.56 4.69 9.32
C ILE A 40 -4.64 6.19 9.05
N GLN A 41 -5.11 6.61 7.87
CA GLN A 41 -5.23 8.02 7.50
C GLN A 41 -6.23 8.75 8.41
N ASN A 42 -7.38 8.14 8.71
CA ASN A 42 -8.34 8.68 9.66
C ASN A 42 -7.73 8.79 11.07
N LEU A 43 -7.08 7.73 11.57
CA LEU A 43 -6.36 7.79 12.83
C LEU A 43 -5.36 8.96 12.86
N CYS A 44 -4.52 9.11 11.84
CA CYS A 44 -3.54 10.20 11.75
C CYS A 44 -4.20 11.57 11.84
N ASN A 45 -5.39 11.75 11.25
CA ASN A 45 -6.13 13.00 11.30
C ASN A 45 -6.81 13.25 12.67
N GLU A 46 -7.04 12.22 13.47
CA GLU A 46 -7.60 12.34 14.82
C GLU A 46 -6.54 12.50 15.92
N LEU A 47 -5.31 12.01 15.70
CA LEU A 47 -4.24 12.07 16.69
C LEU A 47 -3.97 13.49 17.19
N PRO A 48 -3.71 13.69 18.49
CA PRO A 48 -3.41 14.99 19.06
C PRO A 48 -2.18 15.65 18.40
N SER A 49 -2.28 16.94 18.06
CA SER A 49 -1.20 17.68 17.37
C SER A 49 0.11 17.78 18.18
N LYS A 50 0.07 17.56 19.49
CA LYS A 50 1.26 17.49 20.35
C LYS A 50 2.07 16.20 20.21
N LYS A 51 1.48 15.13 19.69
CA LYS A 51 2.14 13.84 19.47
C LYS A 51 2.90 13.85 18.15
N LYS A 52 4.18 13.52 18.15
CA LYS A 52 5.00 13.36 16.94
C LYS A 52 4.84 11.95 16.40
N VAL A 53 4.35 11.83 15.19
CA VAL A 53 4.02 10.54 14.55
C VAL A 53 4.99 10.27 13.42
N LEU A 54 5.57 9.06 13.38
CA LEU A 54 6.26 8.51 12.22
C LEU A 54 5.35 7.47 11.58
N TYR A 55 4.90 7.73 10.36
CA TYR A 55 4.14 6.79 9.57
C TYR A 55 5.01 6.25 8.42
N LEU A 56 5.37 4.98 8.52
CA LEU A 56 6.16 4.26 7.53
C LEU A 56 5.26 3.46 6.60
N THR A 57 5.36 3.77 5.31
CA THR A 57 4.69 3.04 4.23
C THR A 57 5.71 2.16 3.50
N TYR A 58 5.25 1.07 2.88
CA TYR A 58 6.15 0.17 2.17
C TYR A 58 6.71 0.82 0.90
N ASN A 59 5.87 1.41 0.06
CA ASN A 59 6.27 1.94 -1.24
C ASN A 59 5.98 3.44 -1.44
N LYS A 60 6.47 3.97 -2.57
CA LYS A 60 6.35 5.39 -2.93
C LYS A 60 4.89 5.81 -3.16
N LEU A 61 4.06 4.96 -3.77
CA LEU A 61 2.68 5.30 -4.12
C LEU A 61 1.82 5.43 -2.87
N LEU A 62 1.91 4.48 -1.95
CA LEU A 62 1.25 4.55 -0.65
C LEU A 62 1.67 5.79 0.14
N LYS A 63 2.97 6.15 0.10
CA LYS A 63 3.46 7.38 0.72
C LYS A 63 2.77 8.63 0.15
N ILE A 64 2.70 8.74 -1.19
CA ILE A 64 2.11 9.91 -1.86
C ILE A 64 0.62 10.00 -1.53
N ASP A 65 -0.12 8.88 -1.60
CA ASP A 65 -1.54 8.83 -1.23
C ASP A 65 -1.75 9.29 0.21
N ALA A 66 -0.98 8.73 1.15
CA ALA A 66 -1.08 9.12 2.55
C ALA A 66 -0.73 10.60 2.78
N GLN A 67 0.29 11.13 2.12
CA GLN A 67 0.66 12.55 2.21
C GLN A 67 -0.41 13.49 1.67
N SER A 68 -1.18 13.07 0.66
CA SER A 68 -2.27 13.89 0.10
C SER A 68 -3.48 13.99 1.04
N LYS A 69 -3.75 12.93 1.80
CA LYS A 69 -4.93 12.78 2.66
C LYS A 69 -4.71 13.16 4.13
N ILE A 70 -3.46 13.05 4.62
CA ILE A 70 -3.12 13.41 5.99
C ILE A 70 -2.73 14.88 6.05
N LYS A 71 -3.55 15.71 6.72
CA LYS A 71 -3.37 17.16 6.80
C LYS A 71 -2.62 17.62 8.06
N LYS A 72 -2.24 16.71 8.95
CA LYS A 72 -1.61 17.01 10.23
C LYS A 72 -0.09 17.20 10.08
N LYS A 73 0.43 18.36 10.48
CA LYS A 73 1.86 18.71 10.40
C LYS A 73 2.77 17.90 11.34
N ASN A 74 2.20 17.32 12.39
CA ASN A 74 2.92 16.49 13.37
C ASN A 74 3.08 15.03 12.91
N VAL A 75 2.51 14.65 11.75
CA VAL A 75 2.66 13.33 11.13
C VAL A 75 3.71 13.38 10.03
N THR A 76 4.78 12.64 10.21
CA THR A 76 5.82 12.45 9.19
C THR A 76 5.51 11.19 8.40
N VAL A 77 4.98 11.32 7.18
CA VAL A 77 4.70 10.19 6.27
C VAL A 77 5.90 9.99 5.35
N THR A 78 6.49 8.81 5.37
CA THR A 78 7.62 8.45 4.51
C THR A 78 7.66 6.93 4.27
N ASN A 79 8.39 6.48 3.25
CA ASN A 79 8.76 5.08 3.13
C ASN A 79 10.14 4.84 3.79
N TYR A 80 10.51 3.57 3.97
CA TYR A 80 11.75 3.19 4.67
C TYR A 80 13.01 3.81 4.04
N HIS A 81 13.17 3.73 2.72
CA HIS A 81 14.30 4.35 2.02
C HIS A 81 14.33 5.88 2.15
N GLY A 82 13.17 6.53 2.05
CA GLY A 82 13.06 7.98 2.24
C GLY A 82 13.38 8.40 3.67
N PHE A 83 13.02 7.59 4.66
CA PHE A 83 13.39 7.81 6.06
C PHE A 83 14.90 7.70 6.27
N ALA A 84 15.51 6.61 5.76
CA ALA A 84 16.98 6.42 5.81
C ALA A 84 17.73 7.53 5.08
N PHE A 85 17.28 7.89 3.87
CA PHE A 85 17.86 8.99 3.10
C PHE A 85 17.89 10.30 3.89
N LYS A 86 16.78 10.68 4.51
CA LYS A 86 16.69 11.91 5.30
C LYS A 86 17.66 11.91 6.49
N ILE A 87 17.77 10.77 7.18
CA ILE A 87 18.71 10.61 8.30
C ILE A 87 20.17 10.81 7.84
N LEU A 88 20.54 10.25 6.70
CA LEU A 88 21.90 10.35 6.15
C LEU A 88 22.16 11.73 5.60
N GLN A 89 21.21 12.34 4.90
CA GLN A 89 21.32 13.69 4.36
C GLN A 89 21.56 14.73 5.45
N GLU A 90 20.88 14.64 6.61
CA GLU A 90 21.08 15.52 7.76
C GLU A 90 22.52 15.44 8.34
N ARG A 91 23.30 14.42 7.92
CA ARG A 91 24.70 14.18 8.33
C ARG A 91 25.71 14.38 7.22
N GLY A 92 25.26 14.82 6.04
CA GLY A 92 26.14 14.99 4.88
C GLY A 92 26.64 13.67 4.27
N ILE A 93 25.98 12.53 4.56
CA ILE A 93 26.35 11.21 4.05
C ILE A 93 25.53 10.91 2.80
N SER A 94 26.23 10.60 1.71
CA SER A 94 25.63 10.18 0.43
C SER A 94 26.05 8.75 0.09
N VAL A 95 25.06 7.91 -0.22
CA VAL A 95 25.26 6.51 -0.67
C VAL A 95 24.22 6.18 -1.74
N GLY A 96 24.39 5.06 -2.43
CA GLY A 96 23.39 4.55 -3.38
C GLY A 96 22.06 4.24 -2.70
N VAL A 97 20.97 4.22 -3.48
CA VAL A 97 19.62 3.97 -2.93
C VAL A 97 19.53 2.60 -2.27
N SER A 98 20.18 1.57 -2.84
CA SER A 98 20.27 0.22 -2.30
C SER A 98 20.92 0.16 -0.90
N ASP A 99 21.83 1.08 -0.59
CA ASP A 99 22.68 1.01 0.60
C ASP A 99 22.19 1.93 1.72
N LEU A 100 21.11 2.68 1.49
CA LEU A 100 20.62 3.70 2.43
C LEU A 100 20.28 3.12 3.81
N ILE A 101 19.50 2.03 3.85
CA ILE A 101 19.04 1.44 5.10
C ILE A 101 20.21 0.77 5.82
N GLN A 102 21.00 -0.02 5.09
CA GLN A 102 22.17 -0.68 5.63
C GLN A 102 23.16 0.31 6.22
N LYS A 103 23.36 1.47 5.56
CA LYS A 103 24.23 2.52 6.06
C LYS A 103 23.73 3.12 7.38
N VAL A 104 22.41 3.36 7.50
CA VAL A 104 21.80 3.82 8.76
C VAL A 104 22.00 2.81 9.87
N ILE A 105 21.77 1.51 9.60
CA ILE A 105 21.98 0.43 10.57
C ILE A 105 23.45 0.38 11.03
N GLN A 106 24.38 0.52 10.09
CA GLN A 106 25.82 0.50 10.37
C GLN A 106 26.27 1.62 11.31
N ILE A 107 25.85 2.86 11.02
CA ILE A 107 26.28 4.04 11.80
C ILE A 107 25.46 4.30 13.06
N LYS A 108 24.32 3.65 13.22
CA LYS A 108 23.41 3.76 14.37
C LYS A 108 23.17 5.20 14.83
N PRO A 109 22.71 6.10 13.94
CA PRO A 109 22.63 7.52 14.24
C PRO A 109 21.58 7.83 15.30
N LEU A 110 21.63 9.04 15.84
CA LEU A 110 20.52 9.57 16.62
C LEU A 110 19.32 9.77 15.69
N VAL A 111 18.20 9.20 16.06
CA VAL A 111 16.90 9.36 15.39
C VAL A 111 16.10 10.41 16.11
N LYS A 112 15.29 11.19 15.38
CA LYS A 112 14.35 12.14 15.97
C LYS A 112 13.41 11.44 16.94
N LYS A 113 12.97 12.16 17.97
CA LYS A 113 11.96 11.62 18.92
C LYS A 113 10.60 11.58 18.27
N TYR A 114 9.95 10.43 18.40
CA TYR A 114 8.57 10.17 18.01
C TYR A 114 7.80 9.60 19.19
N ASP A 115 6.53 9.96 19.29
CA ASP A 115 5.60 9.44 20.31
C ASP A 115 4.85 8.20 19.77
N ILE A 116 4.67 8.12 18.45
CA ILE A 116 3.90 7.06 17.80
C ILE A 116 4.63 6.63 16.52
N LEU A 117 4.76 5.32 16.32
CA LEU A 117 5.20 4.68 15.09
C LEU A 117 4.03 3.92 14.48
N ILE A 118 3.70 4.24 13.24
CA ILE A 118 2.71 3.51 12.44
C ILE A 118 3.44 2.79 11.31
N ILE A 119 3.21 1.47 11.20
CA ILE A 119 3.78 0.59 10.20
C ILE A 119 2.64 0.06 9.34
N ASP A 120 2.63 0.43 8.07
CA ASP A 120 1.69 -0.09 7.08
C ASP A 120 2.33 -1.22 6.29
N GLU A 121 1.52 -2.24 5.94
CA GLU A 121 1.96 -3.41 5.19
C GLU A 121 3.11 -4.17 5.89
N TYR A 122 2.98 -4.43 7.20
CA TYR A 122 4.04 -5.05 7.99
C TYR A 122 4.48 -6.44 7.47
N GLN A 123 3.65 -7.13 6.68
CA GLN A 123 3.99 -8.43 6.10
C GLN A 123 5.20 -8.38 5.13
N ASP A 124 5.52 -7.19 4.61
CA ASP A 124 6.65 -7.00 3.69
C ASP A 124 7.97 -6.63 4.40
N ILE A 125 8.01 -6.65 5.73
CA ILE A 125 9.23 -6.40 6.49
C ILE A 125 10.21 -7.56 6.27
N ASP A 126 11.41 -7.22 5.83
CA ASP A 126 12.56 -8.10 5.76
C ASP A 126 13.52 -7.88 6.94
N GLN A 127 14.64 -8.59 6.95
CA GLN A 127 15.64 -8.49 8.02
C GLN A 127 16.20 -7.09 8.15
N GLU A 128 16.50 -6.42 7.04
CA GLU A 128 17.08 -5.07 7.04
C GLU A 128 16.08 -4.03 7.58
N LEU A 129 14.83 -4.12 7.17
CA LEU A 129 13.76 -3.26 7.68
C LEU A 129 13.50 -3.51 9.17
N ALA A 130 13.56 -4.76 9.62
CA ALA A 130 13.42 -5.11 11.03
C ALA A 130 14.52 -4.47 11.89
N GLU A 131 15.76 -4.50 11.44
CA GLU A 131 16.90 -3.87 12.12
C GLU A 131 16.77 -2.33 12.18
N LEU A 132 16.29 -1.71 11.08
CA LEU A 132 15.99 -0.27 11.06
C LEU A 132 14.89 0.08 12.06
N LEU A 133 13.80 -0.70 12.11
CA LEU A 133 12.71 -0.51 13.05
C LEU A 133 13.18 -0.66 14.51
N GLN A 134 14.03 -1.66 14.79
CA GLN A 134 14.61 -1.85 16.11
C GLN A 134 15.46 -0.64 16.52
N LEU A 135 16.28 -0.11 15.60
CA LEU A 135 17.04 1.12 15.87
C LEU A 135 16.12 2.30 16.22
N VAL A 136 14.99 2.45 15.53
CA VAL A 136 14.02 3.52 15.83
C VAL A 136 13.40 3.32 17.21
N LYS A 137 13.02 2.07 17.56
CA LYS A 137 12.45 1.74 18.86
C LYS A 137 13.44 1.97 20.01
N ASP A 138 14.70 1.53 19.86
CA ASP A 138 15.75 1.71 20.86
C ASP A 138 16.01 3.19 21.18
N ARG A 139 15.80 4.07 20.20
CA ARG A 139 15.90 5.52 20.37
C ARG A 139 14.63 6.17 20.92
N ASN A 140 13.52 5.44 20.94
CA ASN A 140 12.20 5.89 21.36
C ASN A 140 11.50 4.81 22.23
N PRO A 141 12.03 4.45 23.41
CA PRO A 141 11.58 3.28 24.18
C PRO A 141 10.13 3.35 24.66
N ASN A 142 9.57 4.56 24.82
CA ASN A 142 8.18 4.77 25.25
C ASN A 142 7.23 5.08 24.06
N MET A 143 7.65 4.78 22.84
CA MET A 143 6.88 5.05 21.65
C MET A 143 5.77 4.01 21.50
N GLN A 144 4.53 4.48 21.32
CA GLN A 144 3.42 3.62 20.92
C GLN A 144 3.67 3.05 19.51
N ILE A 145 3.41 1.76 19.31
CA ILE A 145 3.63 1.08 18.02
C ILE A 145 2.30 0.53 17.50
N ILE A 146 1.95 0.90 16.30
CA ILE A 146 0.74 0.47 15.60
C ILE A 146 1.17 -0.16 14.28
N ALA A 147 0.86 -1.43 14.08
CA ALA A 147 1.19 -2.15 12.86
C ALA A 147 -0.07 -2.72 12.22
N VAL A 148 -0.22 -2.47 10.92
CA VAL A 148 -1.36 -2.93 10.13
C VAL A 148 -0.83 -3.65 8.90
N GLY A 149 -1.37 -4.84 8.61
CA GLY A 149 -0.94 -5.62 7.45
C GLY A 149 -1.82 -6.83 7.20
N ASP A 150 -1.49 -7.56 6.14
CA ASP A 150 -2.17 -8.77 5.70
C ASP A 150 -1.13 -9.80 5.29
N MET A 151 -0.92 -10.81 6.13
CA MET A 151 0.10 -11.84 5.87
C MET A 151 -0.14 -12.60 4.57
N GLU A 152 -1.38 -12.69 4.11
CA GLU A 152 -1.75 -13.36 2.86
C GLU A 152 -1.37 -12.52 1.61
N GLN A 153 -1.09 -11.23 1.79
CA GLN A 153 -0.63 -10.34 0.73
C GLN A 153 0.90 -10.19 0.67
N LYS A 154 1.64 -11.07 1.32
CA LYS A 154 3.09 -11.09 1.24
C LYS A 154 3.53 -11.49 -0.17
N ILE A 155 4.23 -10.59 -0.88
CA ILE A 155 4.65 -10.82 -2.27
C ILE A 155 6.00 -11.57 -2.34
N TYR A 156 6.88 -11.37 -1.35
CA TYR A 156 8.23 -11.90 -1.42
C TYR A 156 8.52 -12.90 -0.30
N ASP A 157 8.69 -14.16 -0.68
CA ASP A 157 9.17 -15.22 0.22
C ASP A 157 10.70 -15.22 0.43
N LYS A 158 11.37 -14.18 -0.05
CA LYS A 158 12.85 -14.11 -0.04
C LYS A 158 13.46 -13.79 1.31
N THR A 159 12.65 -13.58 2.37
CA THR A 159 13.20 -13.23 3.67
C THR A 159 13.22 -14.45 4.59
N THR A 160 14.35 -14.64 5.27
CA THR A 160 14.48 -15.63 6.36
C THR A 160 13.78 -15.17 7.63
N LEU A 161 13.28 -13.93 7.67
CA LEU A 161 12.60 -13.34 8.82
C LEU A 161 11.18 -13.91 8.97
N ASN A 162 10.90 -14.50 10.13
CA ASN A 162 9.52 -14.76 10.53
C ASN A 162 8.89 -13.44 11.03
N VAL A 163 8.18 -12.78 10.11
CA VAL A 163 7.60 -11.45 10.35
C VAL A 163 6.63 -11.44 11.52
N GLU A 164 5.80 -12.48 11.65
CA GLU A 164 4.83 -12.56 12.74
C GLU A 164 5.51 -12.65 14.11
N THR A 165 6.54 -13.49 14.21
CA THR A 165 7.35 -13.61 15.43
C THR A 165 8.08 -12.31 15.75
N PHE A 166 8.67 -11.68 14.73
CA PHE A 166 9.31 -10.37 14.89
C PHE A 166 8.33 -9.32 15.40
N MET A 167 7.17 -9.17 14.78
CA MET A 167 6.18 -8.16 15.17
C MET A 167 5.66 -8.36 16.59
N ARG A 168 5.44 -9.61 17.02
CA ARG A 168 5.05 -9.91 18.39
C ARG A 168 6.10 -9.44 19.40
N GLY A 169 7.37 -9.73 19.18
CA GLY A 169 8.47 -9.29 20.02
C GLY A 169 8.70 -7.78 19.96
N PHE A 170 8.53 -7.19 18.75
CA PHE A 170 8.73 -5.77 18.54
C PHE A 170 7.66 -4.90 19.20
N LEU A 171 6.39 -5.30 19.17
CA LEU A 171 5.29 -4.58 19.84
C LEU A 171 5.26 -4.83 21.35
N GLU A 172 5.83 -5.94 21.83
CA GLU A 172 5.72 -6.40 23.24
C GLU A 172 4.24 -6.63 23.63
N GLU A 173 3.77 -6.04 24.74
CA GLU A 173 2.35 -6.08 25.09
C GLU A 173 1.54 -5.25 24.10
N HIS A 174 0.55 -5.88 23.45
CA HIS A 174 -0.25 -5.25 22.40
C HIS A 174 -1.64 -5.87 22.26
N LEU A 175 -2.58 -5.08 21.77
CA LEU A 175 -3.87 -5.56 21.30
C LEU A 175 -3.77 -6.16 19.91
N ARG A 176 -4.45 -7.30 19.70
CA ARG A 176 -4.65 -7.88 18.39
C ARG A 176 -6.05 -7.57 17.91
N LEU A 177 -6.13 -6.86 16.81
CA LEU A 177 -7.37 -6.53 16.14
C LEU A 177 -7.42 -7.20 14.76
N LYS A 178 -8.63 -7.34 14.22
CA LYS A 178 -8.85 -7.88 12.86
C LYS A 178 -9.67 -6.90 12.06
N PHE A 179 -9.37 -6.82 10.75
CA PHE A 179 -10.25 -6.23 9.76
C PHE A 179 -10.71 -7.35 8.84
N THR A 180 -11.96 -7.76 8.96
CA THR A 180 -12.53 -8.90 8.24
C THR A 180 -13.42 -8.47 7.08
N GLN A 181 -13.92 -7.23 7.07
CA GLN A 181 -14.75 -6.71 5.99
C GLN A 181 -13.92 -6.30 4.78
N CYS A 182 -14.24 -6.88 3.63
CA CYS A 182 -13.62 -6.57 2.34
C CYS A 182 -14.54 -5.66 1.53
N PHE A 183 -14.18 -4.40 1.38
CA PHE A 183 -14.95 -3.41 0.59
C PHE A 183 -14.74 -3.53 -0.92
N ARG A 184 -13.85 -4.42 -1.34
CA ARG A 184 -13.47 -4.62 -2.75
C ARG A 184 -14.20 -5.77 -3.42
N LEU A 185 -14.44 -6.86 -2.70
CA LEU A 185 -14.99 -8.10 -3.24
C LEU A 185 -16.46 -8.29 -2.86
N SER A 186 -17.21 -9.00 -3.72
CA SER A 186 -18.54 -9.52 -3.40
C SER A 186 -18.47 -10.60 -2.32
N HIS A 187 -19.62 -10.92 -1.74
CA HIS A 187 -19.71 -11.97 -0.71
C HIS A 187 -19.15 -13.31 -1.20
N ASP A 188 -19.53 -13.73 -2.41
CA ASP A 188 -19.12 -15.03 -2.97
C ASP A 188 -17.62 -15.10 -3.24
N LEU A 189 -17.04 -14.06 -3.85
CA LEU A 189 -15.62 -13.99 -4.12
C LEU A 189 -14.80 -13.93 -2.83
N ALA A 190 -15.22 -13.15 -1.86
CA ALA A 190 -14.58 -13.07 -0.56
C ALA A 190 -14.64 -14.41 0.19
N SER A 191 -15.78 -15.10 0.15
CA SER A 191 -15.94 -16.43 0.75
C SER A 191 -15.06 -17.48 0.08
N MET A 192 -14.94 -17.45 -1.25
CA MET A 192 -14.07 -18.35 -2.00
C MET A 192 -12.59 -18.10 -1.59
N LEU A 193 -12.15 -16.87 -1.58
CA LEU A 193 -10.78 -16.48 -1.21
C LEU A 193 -10.49 -16.82 0.26
N GLY A 194 -11.45 -16.58 1.16
CA GLY A 194 -11.34 -16.91 2.57
C GLY A 194 -11.12 -18.39 2.82
N ARG A 195 -11.75 -19.27 2.00
CA ARG A 195 -11.52 -20.73 2.06
C ARG A 195 -10.10 -21.10 1.61
N VAL A 196 -9.61 -20.48 0.55
CA VAL A 196 -8.24 -20.72 0.04
C VAL A 196 -7.19 -20.30 1.07
N TRP A 197 -7.36 -19.12 1.65
CA TRP A 197 -6.41 -18.55 2.62
C TRP A 197 -6.67 -18.96 4.07
N LYS A 198 -7.72 -19.74 4.32
CA LYS A 198 -8.15 -20.11 5.69
C LYS A 198 -8.31 -18.89 6.60
N LYS A 199 -8.82 -17.80 6.04
CA LYS A 199 -8.99 -16.50 6.68
C LYS A 199 -10.43 -16.04 6.58
N GLN A 200 -10.95 -15.40 7.62
CA GLN A 200 -12.27 -14.79 7.57
C GLN A 200 -12.22 -13.53 6.70
N ILE A 201 -12.96 -13.55 5.60
CA ILE A 201 -13.12 -12.42 4.69
C ILE A 201 -14.63 -12.27 4.38
N ILE A 202 -15.17 -11.11 4.70
CA ILE A 202 -16.59 -10.79 4.51
C ILE A 202 -16.70 -9.74 3.41
N GLY A 203 -17.05 -10.15 2.19
CA GLY A 203 -17.25 -9.23 1.08
C GLY A 203 -18.51 -8.42 1.27
N VAL A 204 -18.43 -7.11 1.02
CA VAL A 204 -19.56 -6.17 1.14
C VAL A 204 -19.76 -5.35 -0.15
N ASN A 205 -19.09 -5.71 -1.23
CA ASN A 205 -19.24 -5.05 -2.53
C ASN A 205 -20.08 -5.90 -3.51
N ASP A 206 -21.37 -5.74 -3.46
CA ASP A 206 -22.31 -6.48 -4.31
C ASP A 206 -22.15 -6.16 -5.82
N SER A 207 -21.47 -5.04 -6.16
CA SER A 207 -21.20 -4.66 -7.55
C SER A 207 -19.97 -5.34 -8.16
N CYS A 208 -19.13 -6.01 -7.34
CA CYS A 208 -17.95 -6.71 -7.83
C CYS A 208 -18.36 -7.95 -8.64
N LYS A 209 -17.93 -8.00 -9.91
CA LYS A 209 -18.13 -9.12 -10.82
C LYS A 209 -16.80 -9.57 -11.40
N VAL A 210 -16.68 -10.85 -11.71
CA VAL A 210 -15.57 -11.43 -12.45
C VAL A 210 -16.14 -12.08 -13.71
N GLU A 211 -15.59 -11.67 -14.85
CA GLU A 211 -16.02 -12.16 -16.17
C GLU A 211 -14.78 -12.58 -16.95
N GLU A 212 -14.87 -13.68 -17.71
CA GLU A 212 -13.87 -14.07 -18.68
C GLU A 212 -14.19 -13.40 -20.02
N MET A 213 -13.15 -12.91 -20.70
CA MET A 213 -13.30 -12.19 -21.96
C MET A 213 -12.27 -12.64 -22.97
N SER A 214 -12.68 -12.75 -24.24
CA SER A 214 -11.74 -13.03 -25.33
C SER A 214 -10.80 -11.85 -25.60
N LYS A 215 -9.62 -12.09 -26.20
CA LYS A 215 -8.68 -11.02 -26.55
C LYS A 215 -9.29 -10.00 -27.52
N GLU A 216 -10.14 -10.49 -28.42
CA GLU A 216 -10.83 -9.66 -29.42
C GLU A 216 -11.81 -8.68 -28.79
N ASP A 217 -12.43 -9.06 -27.67
CA ASP A 217 -13.45 -8.26 -26.99
C ASP A 217 -12.87 -7.26 -26.00
N VAL A 218 -11.64 -7.48 -25.51
CA VAL A 218 -10.99 -6.61 -24.52
C VAL A 218 -10.80 -5.19 -25.04
N ILE A 219 -10.40 -5.01 -26.29
CA ILE A 219 -10.13 -3.69 -26.88
C ILE A 219 -11.41 -2.87 -27.02
N PRO A 220 -12.50 -3.38 -27.66
CA PRO A 220 -13.79 -2.71 -27.66
C PRO A 220 -14.27 -2.36 -26.25
N PHE A 221 -14.22 -3.32 -25.33
CA PHE A 221 -14.62 -3.11 -23.94
C PHE A 221 -13.88 -1.94 -23.28
N LEU A 222 -12.54 -1.95 -23.34
CA LEU A 222 -11.71 -0.90 -22.73
C LEU A 222 -11.91 0.46 -23.43
N SER A 223 -12.18 0.46 -24.74
CA SER A 223 -12.41 1.69 -25.50
C SER A 223 -13.67 2.45 -25.04
N GLU A 224 -14.63 1.78 -24.45
CA GLU A 224 -15.85 2.39 -23.89
C GLU A 224 -15.66 2.96 -22.48
N GLN A 225 -14.62 2.51 -21.76
CA GLN A 225 -14.39 2.88 -20.35
C GLN A 225 -13.59 4.17 -20.22
N LEU A 226 -13.74 4.91 -19.11
CA LEU A 226 -12.89 6.06 -18.82
C LEU A 226 -11.47 5.60 -18.45
N PRO A 227 -10.40 6.24 -18.96
CA PRO A 227 -9.02 5.89 -18.59
C PRO A 227 -8.80 5.83 -17.06
N ALA A 228 -9.39 6.76 -16.33
CA ALA A 228 -9.34 6.80 -14.86
C ALA A 228 -9.88 5.54 -14.16
N ASP A 229 -10.72 4.77 -14.83
CA ASP A 229 -11.36 3.58 -14.28
C ASP A 229 -10.61 2.28 -14.60
N ILE A 230 -9.53 2.33 -15.39
CA ILE A 230 -8.85 1.15 -15.96
C ILE A 230 -7.54 0.83 -15.24
N LEU A 231 -7.39 -0.43 -14.82
CA LEU A 231 -6.15 -1.06 -14.39
C LEU A 231 -5.95 -2.35 -15.19
N CYS A 232 -4.86 -2.44 -15.92
CA CYS A 232 -4.46 -3.62 -16.69
C CYS A 232 -3.21 -4.25 -16.06
N LEU A 233 -3.26 -5.54 -15.78
CA LEU A 233 -2.18 -6.32 -15.18
C LEU A 233 -1.73 -7.42 -16.12
N GLY A 234 -0.41 -7.58 -16.29
CA GLY A 234 0.15 -8.62 -17.14
C GLY A 234 1.67 -8.62 -17.14
N ALA A 235 2.24 -9.42 -18.03
CA ALA A 235 3.68 -9.37 -18.29
C ALA A 235 4.07 -8.05 -19.00
N ARG A 236 5.34 -7.64 -18.86
CA ARG A 236 5.85 -6.43 -19.54
C ARG A 236 5.75 -6.52 -21.07
N THR A 237 5.85 -7.73 -21.61
CA THR A 237 5.72 -8.04 -23.03
C THR A 237 4.61 -9.07 -23.18
N GLY A 238 3.82 -9.01 -24.28
CA GLY A 238 2.72 -9.94 -24.53
C GLY A 238 1.36 -9.26 -24.57
N ALA A 239 0.30 -9.97 -24.18
CA ALA A 239 -1.07 -9.55 -24.43
C ALA A 239 -1.42 -8.17 -23.85
N MET A 240 -0.91 -7.81 -22.68
CA MET A 240 -1.16 -6.49 -22.08
C MET A 240 -0.52 -5.36 -22.89
N SER A 241 0.76 -5.50 -23.28
CA SER A 241 1.45 -4.49 -24.09
C SER A 241 0.86 -4.37 -25.49
N ASP A 242 0.49 -5.50 -26.10
CA ASP A 242 -0.15 -5.52 -27.42
C ASP A 242 -1.51 -4.81 -27.37
N THR A 243 -2.30 -5.05 -26.32
CA THR A 243 -3.58 -4.38 -26.10
C THR A 243 -3.38 -2.87 -25.93
N LEU A 244 -2.38 -2.43 -25.16
CA LEU A 244 -2.08 -1.00 -25.02
C LEU A 244 -1.72 -0.36 -26.37
N ASN A 245 -0.81 -0.97 -27.12
CA ASN A 245 -0.40 -0.48 -28.45
C ASN A 245 -1.61 -0.33 -29.38
N MET A 246 -2.51 -1.34 -29.39
CA MET A 246 -3.73 -1.28 -30.22
C MET A 246 -4.72 -0.21 -29.75
N LEU A 247 -4.84 0.04 -28.43
CA LEU A 247 -5.66 1.12 -27.91
C LEU A 247 -5.10 2.49 -28.29
N GLU A 248 -3.78 2.69 -28.19
CA GLU A 248 -3.12 3.93 -28.60
C GLU A 248 -3.21 4.18 -30.09
N GLU A 249 -3.13 3.12 -30.92
CA GLU A 249 -3.28 3.21 -32.36
C GLU A 249 -4.73 3.53 -32.79
N LYS A 250 -5.71 2.81 -32.24
CA LYS A 250 -7.12 2.92 -32.65
C LYS A 250 -7.85 4.09 -31.99
N TYR A 251 -7.46 4.47 -30.78
CA TYR A 251 -8.14 5.50 -29.97
C TYR A 251 -7.14 6.52 -29.39
N PRO A 252 -6.32 7.20 -30.21
CA PRO A 252 -5.21 8.07 -29.77
C PRO A 252 -5.68 9.27 -28.92
N ASP A 253 -6.89 9.76 -29.15
CA ASP A 253 -7.47 10.86 -28.35
C ASP A 253 -7.77 10.43 -26.91
N LYS A 254 -7.99 9.16 -26.69
CA LYS A 254 -8.38 8.59 -25.41
C LYS A 254 -7.22 7.90 -24.68
N PHE A 255 -6.38 7.18 -25.44
CA PHE A 255 -5.22 6.45 -24.89
C PHE A 255 -3.95 7.02 -25.51
N ASN A 256 -3.18 7.73 -24.68
CA ASN A 256 -1.94 8.39 -25.10
C ASN A 256 -1.06 8.67 -23.87
N LYS A 257 0.14 9.18 -24.07
CA LYS A 257 1.12 9.51 -23.01
C LYS A 257 0.59 10.42 -21.88
N ASN A 258 -0.53 11.12 -22.09
CA ASN A 258 -1.12 12.00 -21.08
C ASN A 258 -2.23 11.30 -20.28
N THR A 259 -2.82 10.24 -20.80
CA THR A 259 -3.97 9.53 -20.24
C THR A 259 -3.63 8.11 -19.83
N VAL A 260 -2.40 7.65 -20.11
CA VAL A 260 -1.92 6.30 -19.77
C VAL A 260 -0.66 6.41 -18.91
N TYR A 261 -0.61 5.62 -17.85
CA TYR A 261 0.59 5.30 -17.11
C TYR A 261 0.95 3.83 -17.38
N ALA A 262 2.13 3.61 -17.94
CA ALA A 262 2.60 2.26 -18.24
C ALA A 262 3.99 2.00 -17.66
N THR A 263 4.16 0.91 -16.91
CA THR A 263 5.47 0.45 -16.42
C THR A 263 6.16 -0.51 -17.41
N ILE A 264 5.66 -0.56 -18.64
CA ILE A 264 6.10 -1.48 -19.69
C ILE A 264 7.38 -0.98 -20.36
N SER A 265 7.60 0.35 -20.44
CA SER A 265 8.76 0.91 -21.11
C SER A 265 9.98 1.03 -20.18
N ASP A 266 11.16 0.67 -20.70
CA ASP A 266 12.45 0.82 -20.01
C ASP A 266 12.81 2.27 -19.67
N ASN A 267 12.08 3.25 -20.23
CA ASN A 267 12.30 4.68 -20.02
C ASN A 267 11.92 5.18 -18.61
N ASP A 268 11.18 4.40 -17.83
CA ASP A 268 10.82 4.74 -16.44
C ASP A 268 11.62 3.96 -15.37
N SER A 269 12.79 3.46 -15.74
CA SER A 269 13.70 2.73 -14.84
C SER A 269 14.09 3.51 -13.57
N MET A 270 13.85 4.83 -13.54
CA MET A 270 14.13 5.69 -12.39
C MET A 270 12.89 6.01 -11.52
N GLY A 271 11.71 5.43 -11.82
CA GLY A 271 10.49 5.62 -11.01
C GLY A 271 10.09 7.10 -10.83
N LYS A 272 10.33 7.93 -11.85
CA LYS A 272 10.06 9.38 -11.79
C LYS A 272 8.59 9.69 -12.05
N THR A 273 7.88 8.83 -12.77
CA THR A 273 6.46 9.00 -13.05
C THR A 273 5.60 8.29 -12.01
N VAL A 274 4.47 8.88 -11.73
CA VAL A 274 3.45 8.36 -10.81
C VAL A 274 2.14 8.35 -11.57
N PRO A 275 1.33 7.29 -11.48
CA PRO A 275 0.03 7.28 -12.11
C PRO A 275 -0.81 8.44 -11.58
N ARG A 276 -1.42 9.20 -12.48
CA ARG A 276 -2.36 10.25 -12.12
C ARG A 276 -3.73 9.64 -11.85
N GLU A 277 -4.57 10.34 -11.09
CA GLU A 277 -5.93 9.88 -10.79
C GLU A 277 -6.77 9.69 -12.05
N ASP A 278 -6.52 10.47 -13.08
CA ASP A 278 -7.23 10.47 -14.36
C ASP A 278 -6.63 9.53 -15.43
N SER A 279 -5.57 8.77 -15.12
CA SER A 279 -4.90 7.91 -16.09
C SER A 279 -5.29 6.44 -15.95
N ALA A 280 -5.36 5.76 -17.12
CA ALA A 280 -5.34 4.29 -17.19
C ALA A 280 -3.98 3.77 -16.74
N ILE A 281 -3.96 2.64 -16.05
CA ILE A 281 -2.74 2.03 -15.54
C ILE A 281 -2.52 0.68 -16.22
N PHE A 282 -1.35 0.52 -16.84
CA PHE A 282 -0.87 -0.73 -17.41
C PHE A 282 0.43 -1.12 -16.71
N THR A 283 0.41 -2.17 -15.91
CA THR A 283 1.53 -2.51 -15.04
C THR A 283 1.67 -4.00 -14.79
N THR A 284 2.83 -4.41 -14.26
CA THR A 284 3.06 -5.79 -13.86
C THR A 284 2.38 -6.12 -12.54
N TYR A 285 2.16 -7.41 -12.27
CA TYR A 285 1.59 -7.88 -11.02
C TYR A 285 2.34 -7.35 -9.78
N ASP A 286 3.67 -7.42 -9.79
CA ASP A 286 4.51 -6.95 -8.68
C ASP A 286 4.39 -5.44 -8.43
N SER A 287 4.22 -4.67 -9.52
CA SER A 287 4.13 -3.21 -9.45
C SER A 287 2.73 -2.72 -9.11
N SER A 288 1.72 -3.60 -9.13
CA SER A 288 0.31 -3.25 -8.91
C SER A 288 -0.08 -3.11 -7.44
N LYS A 289 0.80 -3.50 -6.52
CA LYS A 289 0.48 -3.47 -5.08
C LYS A 289 0.04 -2.09 -4.61
N GLY A 290 -1.15 -2.04 -4.02
CA GLY A 290 -1.76 -0.79 -3.54
C GLY A 290 -2.50 0.01 -4.62
N LEU A 291 -2.52 -0.46 -5.88
CA LEU A 291 -3.30 0.16 -6.94
C LEU A 291 -4.73 -0.38 -6.94
N GLU A 292 -5.67 0.49 -7.30
CA GLU A 292 -7.09 0.17 -7.39
C GLU A 292 -7.74 1.01 -8.48
N ARG A 293 -8.61 0.39 -9.28
CA ARG A 293 -9.49 1.02 -10.26
C ARG A 293 -10.83 0.28 -10.27
N LYS A 294 -11.86 0.87 -10.85
CA LYS A 294 -13.18 0.23 -10.97
C LYS A 294 -13.15 -1.03 -11.83
N ILE A 295 -12.27 -1.05 -12.84
CA ILE A 295 -12.10 -2.15 -13.78
C ILE A 295 -10.66 -2.63 -13.69
N CYS A 296 -10.48 -3.92 -13.43
CA CYS A 296 -9.19 -4.57 -13.46
C CYS A 296 -9.21 -5.69 -14.50
N VAL A 297 -8.37 -5.56 -15.51
CA VAL A 297 -8.17 -6.59 -16.55
C VAL A 297 -6.86 -7.33 -16.27
N ILE A 298 -6.94 -8.65 -16.16
CA ILE A 298 -5.80 -9.52 -15.89
C ILE A 298 -5.52 -10.31 -17.18
N PHE A 299 -4.31 -10.09 -17.74
CA PHE A 299 -3.85 -10.76 -18.95
C PHE A 299 -2.98 -11.98 -18.59
N ASP A 300 -3.01 -12.98 -19.49
CA ASP A 300 -2.13 -14.17 -19.43
C ASP A 300 -2.21 -14.90 -18.08
N PHE A 301 -3.41 -14.92 -17.47
CA PHE A 301 -3.67 -15.72 -16.29
C PHE A 301 -3.95 -17.16 -16.75
N ILE A 302 -2.95 -18.03 -16.64
CA ILE A 302 -3.05 -19.47 -16.92
C ILE A 302 -2.86 -20.23 -15.62
#